data_fa98a796e96fb41c88a6bda52128eb25
#
_entry.id   fa98a796e96fb41c88a6bda52128eb25
#
_cell.length_a   1.000
_cell.length_b   1.000
_cell.length_c   1.000
_cell.angle_alpha   90.00
_cell.angle_beta   90.00
_cell.angle_gamma   90.00
#
_symmetry.space_group_name_H-M   'P 1'
#
loop_
_entity.id
_entity.type
_entity.pdbx_description
1 polymer ?
#
loop_
_entity_poly.entity_id
_entity_poly.type
_entity_poly.pdbx_seq_one_letter_code
_entity_poly.pdbx_strand_id
1 'polypeptide(L)'
;VRLVGSEMCIRDSYSRQSCSIAATLEVIGDPWTLLVIRDAFNGVSRFEQWQENLGVARNVLAARLKSLVQHGVLEPRLYSERPPRNEYVLTSKGKDLYGVLVTLHGWGAKHVYGDADSGIDMVHQTCGHTLTPRIACGCCNEIVKPRDIKLTRAENRPTVGDVMPKEAA
;
A
#
# COMPACT_ATOMS: atom_id res chain seq x y z
N VAL A 1 37.71 -19.11 1.83
CA VAL A 1 36.58 -18.72 2.66
C VAL A 1 35.31 -19.01 1.87
N ARG A 2 34.56 -20.00 2.33
CA ARG A 2 33.37 -20.57 1.69
C ARG A 2 32.19 -19.68 2.11
N LEU A 3 31.62 -18.88 1.22
CA LEU A 3 30.34 -18.24 1.45
C LEU A 3 29.27 -19.32 1.38
N VAL A 4 28.82 -19.74 2.53
CA VAL A 4 27.67 -20.65 2.72
C VAL A 4 26.44 -19.78 2.93
N GLY A 5 25.39 -20.11 2.22
CA GLY A 5 24.03 -19.82 2.63
C GLY A 5 23.37 -18.73 1.83
N SER A 6 22.52 -19.15 0.91
CA SER A 6 21.30 -18.42 0.62
C SER A 6 20.60 -18.13 1.94
N GLU A 7 20.74 -16.92 2.46
CA GLU A 7 19.82 -16.42 3.47
C GLU A 7 18.45 -16.35 2.79
N MET A 8 17.70 -17.43 2.98
CA MET A 8 16.27 -17.41 2.84
C MET A 8 15.82 -16.32 3.82
N CYS A 9 15.46 -15.14 3.32
CA CYS A 9 14.89 -14.08 4.13
C CYS A 9 13.68 -14.69 4.82
N ILE A 10 13.86 -15.13 6.06
CA ILE A 10 12.77 -15.44 6.97
C ILE A 10 12.12 -14.07 7.17
N ARG A 11 11.02 -13.86 6.47
CA ARG A 11 10.21 -12.68 6.67
C ARG A 11 9.68 -12.75 8.08
N ASP A 12 10.17 -11.88 8.97
CA ASP A 12 9.62 -11.77 10.30
C ASP A 12 8.14 -11.41 10.18
N SER A 13 7.29 -12.37 10.50
CA SER A 13 5.83 -12.17 10.46
C SER A 13 5.40 -11.34 11.65
N TYR A 14 4.51 -10.36 11.41
CA TYR A 14 3.87 -9.59 12.47
C TYR A 14 2.74 -10.35 13.17
N SER A 15 2.59 -11.64 12.93
CA SER A 15 1.47 -12.48 13.41
C SER A 15 1.16 -12.39 14.91
N ARG A 16 2.18 -12.13 15.73
CA ARG A 16 2.06 -11.99 17.19
C ARG A 16 1.66 -10.59 17.66
N GLN A 17 1.60 -9.62 16.73
CA GLN A 17 1.28 -8.24 17.10
C GLN A 17 -0.23 -8.02 17.12
N SER A 18 -0.73 -7.34 18.14
CA SER A 18 -2.11 -6.84 18.21
C SER A 18 -2.13 -5.36 17.83
N CYS A 19 -1.77 -5.07 16.59
CA CYS A 19 -1.57 -3.71 16.08
C CYS A 19 -2.08 -3.57 14.65
N SER A 20 -2.98 -2.61 14.40
CA SER A 20 -3.51 -2.36 13.05
C SER A 20 -2.44 -1.91 12.07
N ILE A 21 -1.38 -1.21 12.52
CA ILE A 21 -0.25 -0.87 11.66
C ILE A 21 0.49 -2.14 11.21
N ALA A 22 0.76 -3.06 12.15
CA ALA A 22 1.40 -4.33 11.84
C ALA A 22 0.55 -5.15 10.85
N ALA A 23 -0.77 -5.24 11.08
CA ALA A 23 -1.69 -5.90 10.14
C ALA A 23 -1.69 -5.24 8.75
N THR A 24 -1.61 -3.92 8.68
CA THR A 24 -1.51 -3.21 7.40
C THR A 24 -0.19 -3.51 6.70
N LEU A 25 0.92 -3.58 7.42
CA LEU A 25 2.23 -3.91 6.85
C LEU A 25 2.29 -5.34 6.29
N GLU A 26 1.54 -6.30 6.83
CA GLU A 26 1.40 -7.63 6.20
C GLU A 26 0.79 -7.53 4.79
N VAL A 27 -0.10 -6.57 4.56
CA VAL A 27 -0.77 -6.38 3.27
C VAL A 27 0.06 -5.54 2.30
N ILE A 28 0.61 -4.42 2.77
CA ILE A 28 1.25 -3.42 1.90
C ILE A 28 2.74 -3.20 2.18
N GLY A 29 3.32 -3.87 3.18
CA GLY A 29 4.70 -3.63 3.61
C GLY A 29 5.78 -4.19 2.68
N ASP A 30 5.40 -4.98 1.71
CA ASP A 30 6.33 -5.52 0.73
C ASP A 30 6.89 -4.44 -0.21
N PRO A 31 8.18 -4.51 -0.56
CA PRO A 31 8.73 -3.66 -1.61
C PRO A 31 7.87 -3.72 -2.88
N TRP A 32 7.71 -2.60 -3.54
CA TRP A 32 6.90 -2.40 -4.75
C TRP A 32 5.39 -2.35 -4.54
N THR A 33 4.84 -2.89 -3.45
CA THR A 33 3.38 -2.98 -3.25
C THR A 33 2.71 -1.61 -3.27
N LEU A 34 3.25 -0.63 -2.52
CA LEU A 34 2.71 0.73 -2.52
C LEU A 34 2.86 1.43 -3.88
N LEU A 35 3.92 1.13 -4.64
CA LEU A 35 4.10 1.67 -6.00
C LEU A 35 3.10 1.06 -6.98
N VAL A 36 2.78 -0.24 -6.86
CA VAL A 36 1.71 -0.88 -7.64
C VAL A 36 0.36 -0.22 -7.34
N ILE A 37 0.07 0.03 -6.06
CA ILE A 37 -1.18 0.69 -5.65
C ILE A 37 -1.22 2.14 -6.15
N ARG A 38 -0.11 2.89 -6.06
CA ARG A 38 0.01 4.24 -6.63
C ARG A 38 -0.35 4.26 -8.11
N ASP A 39 0.21 3.35 -8.88
CA ASP A 39 -0.03 3.28 -10.32
C ASP A 39 -1.49 2.89 -10.62
N ALA A 40 -2.10 2.02 -9.79
CA ALA A 40 -3.53 1.71 -9.90
C ALA A 40 -4.42 2.94 -9.70
N PHE A 41 -4.07 3.85 -8.77
CA PHE A 41 -4.76 5.13 -8.62
C PHE A 41 -4.57 6.05 -9.83
N ASN A 42 -3.48 5.92 -10.55
CA ASN A 42 -3.20 6.64 -11.80
C ASN A 42 -3.82 5.96 -13.04
N GLY A 43 -4.68 4.95 -12.84
CA GLY A 43 -5.40 4.28 -13.92
C GLY A 43 -4.65 3.13 -14.59
N VAL A 44 -3.49 2.74 -14.09
CA VAL A 44 -2.79 1.53 -14.56
C VAL A 44 -3.58 0.31 -14.10
N SER A 45 -3.94 -0.57 -15.05
CA SER A 45 -4.75 -1.75 -14.76
C SER A 45 -4.19 -3.04 -15.35
N ARG A 46 -3.26 -2.97 -16.31
CA ARG A 46 -2.72 -4.13 -17.01
C ARG A 46 -1.31 -4.45 -16.55
N PHE A 47 -0.99 -5.74 -16.52
CA PHE A 47 0.31 -6.26 -16.06
C PHE A 47 1.49 -5.60 -16.78
N GLU A 48 1.41 -5.52 -18.10
CA GLU A 48 2.47 -4.97 -18.94
C GLU A 48 2.74 -3.48 -18.65
N GLN A 49 1.67 -2.71 -18.38
CA GLN A 49 1.80 -1.29 -18.03
C GLN A 49 2.56 -1.10 -16.72
N TRP A 50 2.23 -1.88 -15.68
CA TRP A 50 3.01 -1.84 -14.43
C TRP A 50 4.46 -2.25 -14.61
N GLN A 51 4.70 -3.29 -15.43
CA GLN A 51 6.06 -3.75 -15.69
C GLN A 51 6.89 -2.67 -16.36
N GLU A 52 6.31 -1.97 -17.33
CA GLU A 52 6.95 -0.86 -18.02
C GLU A 52 7.19 0.33 -17.09
N ASN A 53 6.19 0.74 -16.33
CA ASN A 53 6.29 1.89 -15.42
C ASN A 53 7.27 1.67 -14.26
N LEU A 54 7.29 0.47 -13.69
CA LEU A 54 8.08 0.18 -12.48
C LEU A 54 9.45 -0.43 -12.79
N GLY A 55 9.65 -0.99 -13.97
CA GLY A 55 10.89 -1.70 -14.32
C GLY A 55 11.17 -2.93 -13.46
N VAL A 56 10.16 -3.46 -12.75
CA VAL A 56 10.28 -4.57 -11.82
C VAL A 56 10.27 -5.91 -12.55
N ALA A 57 10.96 -6.92 -12.02
CA ALA A 57 10.95 -8.27 -12.57
C ALA A 57 9.54 -8.88 -12.58
N ARG A 58 9.19 -9.62 -13.66
CA ARG A 58 7.84 -10.19 -13.86
C ARG A 58 7.34 -11.05 -12.70
N ASN A 59 8.21 -11.88 -12.14
CA ASN A 59 7.89 -12.74 -11.00
C ASN A 59 7.56 -11.93 -9.74
N VAL A 60 8.28 -10.83 -9.50
CA VAL A 60 8.04 -9.95 -8.36
C VAL A 60 6.70 -9.24 -8.53
N LEU A 61 6.43 -8.65 -9.72
CA LEU A 61 5.15 -8.01 -9.99
C LEU A 61 3.97 -9.00 -9.86
N ALA A 62 4.11 -10.20 -10.44
CA ALA A 62 3.08 -11.23 -10.35
C ALA A 62 2.77 -11.61 -8.89
N ALA A 63 3.81 -11.75 -8.05
CA ALA A 63 3.64 -12.03 -6.63
C ALA A 63 2.91 -10.87 -5.91
N ARG A 64 3.24 -9.61 -6.22
CA ARG A 64 2.57 -8.44 -5.62
C ARG A 64 1.11 -8.36 -6.02
N LEU A 65 0.79 -8.50 -7.31
CA LEU A 65 -0.59 -8.50 -7.79
C LEU A 65 -1.41 -9.64 -7.18
N LYS A 66 -0.83 -10.85 -7.13
CA LYS A 66 -1.48 -12.00 -6.48
C LYS A 66 -1.79 -11.71 -5.00
N SER A 67 -0.82 -11.19 -4.26
CA SER A 67 -0.99 -10.82 -2.84
C SER A 67 -2.09 -9.76 -2.68
N LEU A 68 -2.08 -8.70 -3.49
CA LEU A 68 -3.10 -7.64 -3.42
C LEU A 68 -4.51 -8.14 -3.74
N VAL A 69 -4.65 -9.11 -4.66
CA VAL A 69 -5.92 -9.78 -4.95
C VAL A 69 -6.36 -10.66 -3.77
N GLN A 70 -5.46 -11.46 -3.20
CA GLN A 70 -5.74 -12.29 -2.03
C GLN A 70 -6.21 -11.47 -0.82
N HIS A 71 -5.65 -10.28 -0.64
CA HIS A 71 -6.05 -9.36 0.43
C HIS A 71 -7.26 -8.48 0.07
N GLY A 72 -7.82 -8.65 -1.12
CA GLY A 72 -9.00 -7.90 -1.57
C GLY A 72 -8.74 -6.40 -1.78
N VAL A 73 -7.50 -6.00 -2.04
CA VAL A 73 -7.11 -4.63 -2.40
C VAL A 73 -7.33 -4.39 -3.89
N LEU A 74 -7.00 -5.37 -4.71
CA LEU A 74 -7.29 -5.40 -6.13
C LEU A 74 -8.27 -6.53 -6.45
N GLU A 75 -9.02 -6.37 -7.52
CA GLU A 75 -9.82 -7.44 -8.12
C GLU A 75 -9.44 -7.61 -9.60
N PRO A 76 -9.30 -8.87 -10.08
CA PRO A 76 -9.08 -9.13 -11.49
C PRO A 76 -10.38 -9.02 -12.26
N ARG A 77 -10.33 -8.37 -13.43
CA ARG A 77 -11.42 -8.30 -14.40
C ARG A 77 -10.96 -8.82 -15.74
N LEU A 78 -11.70 -9.74 -16.32
CA LEU A 78 -11.40 -10.26 -17.65
C LEU A 78 -11.67 -9.16 -18.70
N TYR A 79 -10.66 -8.76 -19.47
CA TYR A 79 -10.82 -7.81 -20.57
C TYR A 79 -10.65 -8.42 -21.97
N SER A 80 -10.10 -9.65 -22.05
CA SER A 80 -9.97 -10.43 -23.29
C SER A 80 -10.21 -11.89 -22.99
N GLU A 81 -11.01 -12.53 -23.83
CA GLU A 81 -11.32 -13.96 -23.70
C GLU A 81 -10.35 -14.86 -24.45
N ARG A 82 -9.75 -14.36 -25.54
CA ARG A 82 -8.88 -15.15 -26.42
C ARG A 82 -7.66 -14.34 -26.85
N PRO A 83 -6.47 -14.59 -26.27
CA PRO A 83 -6.24 -15.39 -25.04
C PRO A 83 -6.83 -14.69 -23.83
N PRO A 84 -7.17 -15.46 -22.74
CA PRO A 84 -7.70 -14.87 -21.52
C PRO A 84 -6.69 -13.90 -20.91
N ARG A 85 -7.10 -12.65 -20.70
CA ARG A 85 -6.27 -11.61 -20.08
C ARG A 85 -7.08 -10.83 -19.05
N ASN A 86 -6.48 -10.64 -17.89
CA ASN A 86 -7.07 -9.86 -16.80
C ASN A 86 -6.45 -8.48 -16.71
N GLU A 87 -7.27 -7.51 -16.40
CA GLU A 87 -6.86 -6.26 -15.80
C GLU A 87 -7.16 -6.30 -14.29
N TYR A 88 -6.48 -5.46 -13.53
CA TYR A 88 -6.64 -5.38 -12.07
C TYR A 88 -7.12 -4.00 -11.69
N VAL A 89 -8.19 -3.93 -10.91
CA VAL A 89 -8.78 -2.66 -10.49
C VAL A 89 -8.88 -2.57 -8.97
N LEU A 90 -8.80 -1.34 -8.44
CA LEU A 90 -8.95 -1.11 -7.01
C LEU A 90 -10.37 -1.43 -6.55
N THR A 91 -10.49 -2.25 -5.52
CA THR A 91 -11.73 -2.45 -4.76
C THR A 91 -12.03 -1.22 -3.89
N SER A 92 -13.18 -1.18 -3.20
CA SER A 92 -13.45 -0.16 -2.19
C SER A 92 -12.38 -0.16 -1.10
N LYS A 93 -11.98 -1.35 -0.60
CA LYS A 93 -10.89 -1.51 0.37
C LYS A 93 -9.55 -0.97 -0.18
N GLY A 94 -9.26 -1.20 -1.47
CA GLY A 94 -8.07 -0.67 -2.11
C GLY A 94 -8.10 0.86 -2.19
N LYS A 95 -9.26 1.45 -2.49
CA LYS A 95 -9.44 2.90 -2.57
C LYS A 95 -9.21 3.60 -1.23
N ASP A 96 -9.51 2.96 -0.11
CA ASP A 96 -9.27 3.51 1.23
C ASP A 96 -7.78 3.74 1.52
N LEU A 97 -6.87 3.08 0.78
CA LEU A 97 -5.42 3.32 0.88
C LEU A 97 -4.97 4.67 0.28
N TYR A 98 -5.86 5.41 -0.39
CA TYR A 98 -5.51 6.72 -0.96
C TYR A 98 -4.93 7.67 0.08
N GLY A 99 -5.54 7.76 1.26
CA GLY A 99 -5.06 8.61 2.36
C GLY A 99 -3.64 8.24 2.82
N VAL A 100 -3.30 6.95 2.83
CA VAL A 100 -1.95 6.46 3.16
C VAL A 100 -0.95 6.94 2.11
N LEU A 101 -1.27 6.81 0.83
CA LEU A 101 -0.40 7.26 -0.27
C LEU A 101 -0.18 8.78 -0.24
N VAL A 102 -1.23 9.56 -0.03
CA VAL A 102 -1.14 11.02 0.04
C VAL A 102 -0.25 11.48 1.20
N THR A 103 -0.40 10.85 2.38
CA THR A 103 0.45 11.19 3.54
C THR A 103 1.89 10.76 3.35
N LEU A 104 2.15 9.60 2.75
CA LEU A 104 3.50 9.15 2.40
C LEU A 104 4.15 10.08 1.38
N HIS A 105 3.42 10.49 0.34
CA HIS A 105 3.91 11.45 -0.64
C HIS A 105 4.30 12.77 0.03
N GLY A 106 3.42 13.34 0.85
CA GLY A 106 3.70 14.59 1.54
C GLY A 106 4.90 14.51 2.49
N TRP A 107 5.07 13.37 3.17
CA TRP A 107 6.25 13.14 4.02
C TRP A 107 7.53 13.02 3.18
N GLY A 108 7.50 12.26 2.10
CA GLY A 108 8.63 12.07 1.18
C GLY A 108 9.06 13.37 0.51
N ALA A 109 8.10 14.13 -0.01
CA ALA A 109 8.37 15.44 -0.60
C ALA A 109 9.07 16.38 0.39
N LYS A 110 8.57 16.44 1.64
CA LYS A 110 9.13 17.34 2.66
C LYS A 110 10.48 16.90 3.21
N HIS A 111 10.67 15.61 3.48
CA HIS A 111 11.80 15.13 4.31
C HIS A 111 12.86 14.37 3.53
N VAL A 112 12.54 13.86 2.34
CA VAL A 112 13.50 13.14 1.48
C VAL A 112 14.00 14.06 0.37
N TYR A 113 13.08 14.73 -0.31
CA TYR A 113 13.44 15.67 -1.38
C TYR A 113 13.77 17.07 -0.84
N GLY A 114 13.09 17.55 0.20
CA GLY A 114 13.32 18.88 0.77
C GLY A 114 13.07 19.98 -0.26
N ASP A 115 14.12 20.75 -0.56
CA ASP A 115 14.08 21.82 -1.58
C ASP A 115 14.30 21.30 -3.00
N ALA A 116 14.63 19.99 -3.16
CA ALA A 116 14.77 19.38 -4.48
C ALA A 116 13.38 19.06 -5.06
N ASP A 117 13.25 19.24 -6.37
CA ASP A 117 12.03 18.87 -7.08
C ASP A 117 11.85 17.35 -7.10
N SER A 118 10.74 16.85 -6.55
CA SER A 118 10.37 15.43 -6.62
C SER A 118 9.84 15.02 -8.00
N GLY A 119 9.64 15.98 -8.91
CA GLY A 119 9.11 15.76 -10.25
C GLY A 119 7.62 15.46 -10.32
N ILE A 120 6.94 15.31 -9.17
CA ILE A 120 5.49 15.01 -9.11
C ILE A 120 4.87 15.79 -7.95
N ASP A 121 3.94 16.68 -8.28
CA ASP A 121 3.11 17.38 -7.32
C ASP A 121 1.67 16.83 -7.33
N MET A 122 1.12 16.62 -6.14
CA MET A 122 -0.31 16.38 -5.99
C MET A 122 -1.03 17.72 -5.88
N VAL A 123 -1.84 18.06 -6.87
CA VAL A 123 -2.59 19.32 -6.92
C VAL A 123 -4.06 19.06 -6.62
N HIS A 124 -4.65 19.85 -5.70
CA HIS A 124 -6.08 19.80 -5.44
C HIS A 124 -6.83 20.48 -6.57
N GLN A 125 -7.60 19.72 -7.33
CA GLN A 125 -8.26 20.18 -8.57
C GLN A 125 -9.16 21.39 -8.37
N THR A 126 -9.83 21.49 -7.22
CA THR A 126 -10.79 22.56 -6.94
C THR A 126 -10.13 23.92 -6.73
N CYS A 127 -8.98 23.98 -6.06
CA CYS A 127 -8.31 25.24 -5.73
C CYS A 127 -6.97 25.46 -6.45
N GLY A 128 -6.47 24.44 -7.18
CA GLY A 128 -5.25 24.54 -7.98
C GLY A 128 -3.94 24.60 -7.16
N HIS A 129 -3.98 24.38 -5.84
CA HIS A 129 -2.79 24.42 -5.00
C HIS A 129 -2.25 23.03 -4.73
N THR A 130 -0.93 22.95 -4.49
CA THR A 130 -0.29 21.70 -4.04
C THR A 130 -0.92 21.20 -2.76
N LEU A 131 -1.31 19.92 -2.77
CA LEU A 131 -2.01 19.27 -1.67
C LEU A 131 -1.09 19.10 -0.46
N THR A 132 -1.44 19.75 0.64
CA THR A 132 -0.79 19.51 1.94
C THR A 132 -1.71 18.65 2.79
N PRO A 133 -1.39 17.36 3.00
CA PRO A 133 -2.25 16.45 3.74
C PRO A 133 -2.35 16.86 5.22
N ARG A 134 -3.55 16.81 5.79
CA ARG A 134 -3.81 17.06 7.20
C ARG A 134 -4.71 15.96 7.75
N ILE A 135 -4.46 15.54 8.98
CA ILE A 135 -5.29 14.56 9.68
C ILE A 135 -6.31 15.32 10.53
N ALA A 136 -7.58 15.06 10.29
CA ALA A 136 -8.68 15.64 11.05
C ALA A 136 -9.47 14.55 11.79
N CYS A 137 -10.06 14.89 12.92
CA CYS A 137 -10.96 14.02 13.64
C CYS A 137 -12.28 13.88 12.88
N GLY A 138 -12.70 12.64 12.59
CA GLY A 138 -13.97 12.39 11.88
C GLY A 138 -15.22 12.78 12.65
N CYS A 139 -15.11 13.07 13.95
CA CYS A 139 -16.24 13.49 14.80
C CYS A 139 -16.37 15.01 14.91
N CYS A 140 -15.29 15.70 15.31
CA CYS A 140 -15.31 17.16 15.52
C CYS A 140 -14.69 17.97 14.40
N ASN A 141 -14.10 17.30 13.41
CA ASN A 141 -13.42 17.89 12.25
C ASN A 141 -12.20 18.77 12.58
N GLU A 142 -11.72 18.71 13.83
CA GLU A 142 -10.51 19.42 14.23
C GLU A 142 -9.25 18.76 13.70
N ILE A 143 -8.21 19.56 13.40
CA ILE A 143 -6.89 19.05 13.00
C ILE A 143 -6.21 18.40 14.19
N VAL A 144 -5.87 17.13 14.05
CA VAL A 144 -5.29 16.30 15.12
C VAL A 144 -3.76 16.42 15.09
N LYS A 145 -3.17 16.75 16.25
CA LYS A 145 -1.72 16.73 16.48
C LYS A 145 -1.34 15.48 17.29
N PRO A 146 -0.08 15.02 17.23
CA PRO A 146 0.34 13.81 17.98
C PRO A 146 0.02 13.86 19.49
N ARG A 147 0.09 15.03 20.11
CA ARG A 147 -0.22 15.25 21.53
C ARG A 147 -1.71 15.16 21.86
N ASP A 148 -2.57 15.27 20.87
CA ASP A 148 -4.04 15.25 21.06
C ASP A 148 -4.57 13.81 21.04
N ILE A 149 -3.70 12.82 20.80
CA ILE A 149 -4.07 11.40 20.67
C ILE A 149 -3.69 10.66 21.94
N LYS A 150 -4.67 10.00 22.56
CA LYS A 150 -4.47 9.04 23.64
C LYS A 150 -4.65 7.62 23.09
N LEU A 151 -3.63 6.79 23.25
CA LEU A 151 -3.73 5.38 22.90
C LEU A 151 -4.45 4.63 24.05
N THR A 152 -5.55 3.98 23.72
CA THR A 152 -6.25 3.07 24.64
C THR A 152 -6.13 1.64 24.10
N ARG A 153 -5.82 0.68 24.97
CA ARG A 153 -5.84 -0.75 24.64
C ARG A 153 -7.17 -1.34 25.07
N ALA A 154 -7.85 -2.01 24.16
CA ALA A 154 -8.95 -2.90 24.51
C ALA A 154 -8.35 -4.22 25.03
N GLU A 155 -8.97 -4.79 26.05
CA GLU A 155 -8.68 -6.15 26.52
C GLU A 155 -9.09 -7.16 25.44
N ASN A 156 -8.37 -8.28 25.32
CA ASN A 156 -8.64 -9.37 24.36
C ASN A 156 -8.63 -8.97 22.86
N ARG A 157 -7.69 -8.16 22.45
CA ARG A 157 -7.50 -7.87 21.01
C ARG A 157 -6.93 -9.09 20.29
N PRO A 158 -7.49 -9.43 19.10
CA PRO A 158 -6.90 -10.45 18.25
C PRO A 158 -5.52 -10.00 17.75
N THR A 159 -4.63 -10.96 17.54
CA THR A 159 -3.34 -10.73 16.88
C THR A 159 -3.51 -10.63 15.37
N VAL A 160 -2.47 -10.19 14.67
CA VAL A 160 -2.44 -10.16 13.21
C VAL A 160 -2.70 -11.56 12.63
N GLY A 161 -2.12 -12.59 13.24
CA GLY A 161 -2.30 -13.99 12.81
C GLY A 161 -3.74 -14.52 12.95
N ASP A 162 -4.54 -13.91 13.85
CA ASP A 162 -5.95 -14.30 14.03
C ASP A 162 -6.87 -13.68 12.97
N VAL A 163 -6.51 -12.51 12.43
CA VAL A 163 -7.38 -11.73 11.53
C VAL A 163 -6.96 -11.78 10.06
N MET A 164 -5.73 -12.20 9.77
CA MET A 164 -5.25 -12.31 8.39
C MET A 164 -5.73 -13.61 7.75
N PRO A 165 -6.02 -13.59 6.42
CA PRO A 165 -6.33 -14.82 5.70
C PRO A 165 -5.17 -15.81 5.86
N LYS A 166 -5.46 -17.02 6.28
CA LYS A 166 -4.47 -18.11 6.26
C LYS A 166 -4.09 -18.35 4.81
N GLU A 167 -2.79 -18.35 4.51
CA GLU A 167 -2.33 -18.71 3.18
C GLU A 167 -2.93 -20.09 2.84
N ALA A 168 -3.61 -20.16 1.71
CA ALA A 168 -4.00 -21.44 1.16
C ALA A 168 -2.72 -22.20 0.78
N ALA A 169 -2.47 -23.29 1.50
CA ALA A 169 -1.32 -24.15 1.31
C ALA A 169 -1.25 -24.72 -0.12
#